data_7a1f8506ed9da70f0486914b9bbcfc34
#
_entry.id   7a1f8506ed9da70f0486914b9bbcfc34
#
_cell.length_a   1.000
_cell.length_b   1.000
_cell.length_c   1.000
_cell.angle_alpha   90.00
_cell.angle_beta   90.00
_cell.angle_gamma   90.00
#
_symmetry.space_group_name_H-M   'P 1'
#
loop_
_entity.id
_entity.type
_entity.pdbx_description
1 polymer ?
#
loop_
_entity_poly.entity_id
_entity_poly.type
_entity_poly.pdbx_seq_one_letter_code
_entity_poly.pdbx_strand_id
1 'polypeptide(L)'
;MYGKKTILFVDEIHRFNKGQQDYLLPFVEDGTLILIGATTENPYFEVNGALISRSVIFELKSLEKEDIKKLILRAVTDEKKGLGSYEAEITPDALEFLADIAGGDARAALNAIELGILTTERSSDGKIHIDLDTASECIQKRVVRYDKSGDQHYDTISAFIKSMRGSDPDAAIYYLER
;
A
#
# COMPACT_ATOMS: atom_id res chain seq x y z
N MET A 1 -4.54 -34.75 21.39
CA MET A 1 -4.72 -34.09 20.10
C MET A 1 -5.56 -32.84 20.32
N TYR A 2 -5.02 -31.69 20.06
CA TYR A 2 -5.73 -30.42 20.19
C TYR A 2 -6.68 -30.32 19.00
N GLY A 3 -7.98 -30.42 19.21
CA GLY A 3 -9.02 -30.40 18.17
C GLY A 3 -9.25 -29.01 17.51
N LYS A 4 -8.22 -28.14 17.50
CA LYS A 4 -8.26 -26.82 16.89
C LYS A 4 -7.41 -26.82 15.62
N LYS A 5 -8.01 -26.41 14.50
CA LYS A 5 -7.28 -26.17 13.25
C LYS A 5 -6.44 -24.90 13.37
N THR A 6 -5.24 -24.92 12.80
CA THR A 6 -4.36 -23.77 12.74
C THR A 6 -4.59 -23.02 11.42
N ILE A 7 -4.75 -21.70 11.47
CA ILE A 7 -4.77 -20.85 10.28
C ILE A 7 -3.39 -20.23 10.16
N LEU A 8 -2.74 -20.45 9.02
CA LEU A 8 -1.48 -19.82 8.66
C LEU A 8 -1.74 -18.79 7.56
N PHE A 9 -1.50 -17.52 7.88
CA PHE A 9 -1.50 -16.45 6.89
C PHE A 9 -0.06 -16.18 6.43
N VAL A 10 0.18 -16.25 5.12
CA VAL A 10 1.48 -16.00 4.49
C VAL A 10 1.31 -14.83 3.53
N ASP A 11 1.82 -13.68 3.90
CA ASP A 11 1.90 -12.52 3.01
C ASP A 11 3.07 -12.69 2.05
N GLU A 12 2.90 -12.22 0.80
CA GLU A 12 3.92 -12.31 -0.25
C GLU A 12 4.43 -13.77 -0.46
N ILE A 13 3.52 -14.74 -0.55
CA ILE A 13 3.85 -16.17 -0.64
C ILE A 13 4.78 -16.49 -1.81
N HIS A 14 4.80 -15.66 -2.86
CA HIS A 14 5.71 -15.82 -4.01
C HIS A 14 7.18 -15.66 -3.63
N ARG A 15 7.51 -15.04 -2.48
CA ARG A 15 8.89 -14.95 -1.97
C ARG A 15 9.41 -16.25 -1.39
N PHE A 16 8.53 -17.18 -1.11
CA PHE A 16 8.93 -18.53 -0.72
C PHE A 16 9.38 -19.31 -1.97
N ASN A 17 10.53 -19.95 -1.91
CA ASN A 17 10.96 -20.83 -2.98
C ASN A 17 10.07 -22.07 -3.07
N LYS A 18 10.14 -22.81 -4.20
CA LYS A 18 9.28 -23.97 -4.44
C LYS A 18 9.40 -25.03 -3.33
N GLY A 19 10.62 -25.28 -2.81
CA GLY A 19 10.83 -26.23 -1.72
C GLY A 19 10.18 -25.80 -0.40
N GLN A 20 10.20 -24.50 -0.09
CA GLN A 20 9.51 -23.96 1.09
C GLN A 20 7.99 -24.06 0.94
N GLN A 21 7.48 -23.84 -0.26
CA GLN A 21 6.06 -24.00 -0.55
C GLN A 21 5.65 -25.49 -0.47
N ASP A 22 6.49 -26.41 -0.99
CA ASP A 22 6.26 -27.86 -0.92
C ASP A 22 6.19 -28.37 0.52
N TYR A 23 6.96 -27.78 1.42
CA TYR A 23 6.95 -28.15 2.84
C TYR A 23 5.59 -27.91 3.51
N LEU A 24 4.77 -27.01 2.99
CA LEU A 24 3.43 -26.76 3.51
C LEU A 24 2.39 -27.79 3.05
N LEU A 25 2.64 -28.50 1.95
CA LEU A 25 1.69 -29.40 1.32
C LEU A 25 1.14 -30.48 2.26
N PRO A 26 1.96 -31.26 3.01
CA PRO A 26 1.45 -32.33 3.86
C PRO A 26 0.45 -31.80 4.90
N PHE A 27 0.70 -30.62 5.46
CA PHE A 27 -0.13 -30.01 6.50
C PHE A 27 -1.43 -29.41 5.96
N VAL A 28 -1.43 -28.98 4.70
CA VAL A 28 -2.64 -28.54 3.99
C VAL A 28 -3.48 -29.75 3.57
N GLU A 29 -2.82 -30.83 3.12
CA GLU A 29 -3.50 -32.06 2.67
C GLU A 29 -4.19 -32.82 3.81
N ASP A 30 -3.57 -32.92 4.96
CA ASP A 30 -4.14 -33.59 6.12
C ASP A 30 -5.14 -32.72 6.92
N GLY A 31 -5.29 -31.44 6.52
CA GLY A 31 -6.19 -30.49 7.14
C GLY A 31 -5.75 -29.96 8.51
N THR A 32 -4.52 -30.23 8.92
CA THR A 32 -3.92 -29.67 10.14
C THR A 32 -3.76 -28.17 10.01
N LEU A 33 -3.47 -27.70 8.78
CA LEU A 33 -3.24 -26.31 8.46
C LEU A 33 -4.28 -25.80 7.45
N ILE A 34 -4.88 -24.64 7.75
CA ILE A 34 -5.63 -23.83 6.78
C ILE A 34 -4.69 -22.73 6.31
N LEU A 35 -4.25 -22.82 5.05
CA LEU A 35 -3.35 -21.84 4.46
C LEU A 35 -4.13 -20.71 3.81
N ILE A 36 -3.77 -19.46 4.15
CA ILE A 36 -4.19 -18.23 3.45
C ILE A 36 -2.92 -17.59 2.92
N GLY A 37 -2.68 -17.70 1.62
CA GLY A 37 -1.57 -17.02 0.93
C GLY A 37 -2.02 -15.74 0.26
N ALA A 38 -1.27 -14.65 0.43
CA ALA A 38 -1.47 -13.41 -0.31
C ALA A 38 -0.26 -13.16 -1.23
N THR A 39 -0.51 -12.60 -2.41
CA THR A 39 0.54 -12.26 -3.38
C THR A 39 0.09 -11.12 -4.27
N THR A 40 1.03 -10.28 -4.70
CA THR A 40 0.85 -9.26 -5.73
C THR A 40 1.14 -9.80 -7.13
N GLU A 41 1.77 -10.99 -7.22
CA GLU A 41 2.14 -11.64 -8.47
C GLU A 41 1.06 -12.63 -8.94
N ASN A 42 1.15 -13.08 -10.20
CA ASN A 42 0.23 -14.07 -10.72
C ASN A 42 0.45 -15.43 -10.03
N PRO A 43 -0.52 -15.91 -9.21
CA PRO A 43 -0.35 -17.11 -8.41
C PRO A 43 -0.12 -18.37 -9.24
N TYR A 44 -0.61 -18.42 -10.46
CA TYR A 44 -0.43 -19.59 -11.34
C TYR A 44 1.02 -19.81 -11.77
N PHE A 45 1.85 -18.76 -11.77
CA PHE A 45 3.27 -18.86 -12.10
C PHE A 45 4.15 -18.97 -10.87
N GLU A 46 3.81 -18.24 -9.80
CA GLU A 46 4.67 -18.07 -8.64
C GLU A 46 4.40 -19.07 -7.52
N VAL A 47 3.16 -19.54 -7.39
CA VAL A 47 2.79 -20.52 -6.36
C VAL A 47 2.87 -21.94 -6.93
N ASN A 48 3.28 -22.89 -6.08
CA ASN A 48 3.33 -24.30 -6.46
C ASN A 48 1.96 -24.79 -6.93
N GLY A 49 1.93 -25.45 -8.10
CA GLY A 49 0.71 -25.98 -8.69
C GLY A 49 -0.05 -26.96 -7.79
N ALA A 50 0.66 -27.69 -6.93
CA ALA A 50 0.04 -28.57 -5.95
C ALA A 50 -0.72 -27.81 -4.85
N LEU A 51 -0.23 -26.67 -4.41
CA LEU A 51 -0.96 -25.76 -3.49
C LEU A 51 -2.15 -25.11 -4.21
N ILE A 52 -1.94 -24.63 -5.43
CA ILE A 52 -2.99 -24.01 -6.24
C ILE A 52 -4.17 -24.98 -6.46
N SER A 53 -3.89 -26.25 -6.80
CA SER A 53 -4.95 -27.25 -7.04
C SER A 53 -5.82 -27.54 -5.81
N ARG A 54 -5.37 -27.18 -4.62
CA ARG A 54 -6.04 -27.37 -3.32
C ARG A 54 -6.56 -26.06 -2.72
N SER A 55 -6.46 -24.97 -3.47
CA SER A 55 -6.80 -23.61 -3.01
C SER A 55 -7.91 -23.00 -3.83
N VAL A 56 -8.62 -22.05 -3.24
CA VAL A 56 -9.51 -21.15 -3.96
C VAL A 56 -8.78 -19.82 -4.15
N ILE A 57 -8.76 -19.34 -5.37
CA ILE A 57 -8.12 -18.07 -5.71
C ILE A 57 -9.17 -16.97 -5.72
N PHE A 58 -8.88 -15.91 -4.97
CA PHE A 58 -9.66 -14.68 -4.95
C PHE A 58 -8.81 -13.54 -5.50
N GLU A 59 -9.25 -12.95 -6.58
CA GLU A 59 -8.63 -11.74 -7.12
C GLU A 59 -9.20 -10.51 -6.42
N LEU A 60 -8.32 -9.74 -5.79
CA LEU A 60 -8.67 -8.47 -5.15
C LEU A 60 -8.54 -7.35 -6.18
N LYS A 61 -9.59 -6.57 -6.34
CA LYS A 61 -9.59 -5.38 -7.19
C LYS A 61 -9.08 -4.16 -6.41
N SER A 62 -8.52 -3.21 -7.15
CA SER A 62 -8.21 -1.89 -6.60
C SER A 62 -9.45 -1.25 -5.99
N LEU A 63 -9.26 -0.51 -4.92
CA LEU A 63 -10.34 0.23 -4.28
C LEU A 63 -10.78 1.39 -5.17
N GLU A 64 -12.08 1.64 -5.17
CA GLU A 64 -12.64 2.80 -5.86
C GLU A 64 -12.45 4.07 -5.01
N LYS A 65 -12.51 5.23 -5.64
CA LYS A 65 -12.37 6.53 -4.98
C LYS A 65 -13.29 6.69 -3.77
N GLU A 66 -14.54 6.25 -3.90
CA GLU A 66 -15.52 6.32 -2.80
C GLU A 66 -15.16 5.42 -1.62
N ASP A 67 -14.49 4.30 -1.87
CA ASP A 67 -14.02 3.43 -0.78
C ASP A 67 -12.83 4.05 -0.06
N ILE A 68 -11.93 4.70 -0.79
CA ILE A 68 -10.82 5.47 -0.21
C ILE A 68 -11.34 6.62 0.66
N LYS A 69 -12.35 7.38 0.20
CA LYS A 69 -13.00 8.43 1.01
C LYS A 69 -13.54 7.89 2.33
N LYS A 70 -14.28 6.76 2.27
CA LYS A 70 -14.80 6.11 3.49
C LYS A 70 -13.68 5.71 4.45
N LEU A 71 -12.55 5.19 3.93
CA LEU A 71 -11.40 4.81 4.73
C LEU A 71 -10.75 6.03 5.40
N ILE A 72 -10.55 7.12 4.67
CA ILE A 72 -10.00 8.37 5.22
C ILE A 72 -10.94 8.91 6.32
N LEU A 73 -12.25 9.04 6.05
CA LEU A 73 -13.21 9.53 7.04
C LEU A 73 -13.22 8.67 8.30
N ARG A 74 -13.20 7.34 8.12
CA ARG A 74 -13.11 6.42 9.26
C ARG A 74 -11.81 6.61 10.04
N ALA A 75 -10.67 6.78 9.37
CA ALA A 75 -9.39 7.01 10.02
C ALA A 75 -9.40 8.29 10.84
N VAL A 76 -10.03 9.36 10.34
CA VAL A 76 -10.13 10.65 11.04
C VAL A 76 -11.07 10.58 12.24
N THR A 77 -12.14 9.78 12.18
CA THR A 77 -13.23 9.80 13.20
C THR A 77 -13.15 8.66 14.23
N ASP A 78 -12.51 7.53 13.91
CA ASP A 78 -12.45 6.37 14.82
C ASP A 78 -11.44 6.61 15.94
N GLU A 79 -11.91 6.76 17.19
CA GLU A 79 -11.05 6.98 18.36
C GLU A 79 -10.22 5.75 18.75
N LYS A 80 -10.69 4.54 18.43
CA LYS A 80 -10.06 3.29 18.89
C LYS A 80 -9.03 2.74 17.91
N LYS A 81 -9.30 2.88 16.61
CA LYS A 81 -8.49 2.28 15.53
C LYS A 81 -7.98 3.32 14.54
N GLY A 82 -8.29 4.59 14.76
CA GLY A 82 -7.91 5.71 13.92
C GLY A 82 -7.32 6.85 14.73
N LEU A 83 -7.48 8.04 14.20
CA LEU A 83 -6.93 9.30 14.71
C LEU A 83 -7.99 10.20 15.35
N GLY A 84 -9.18 9.65 15.70
CA GLY A 84 -10.30 10.43 16.25
C GLY A 84 -9.95 11.19 17.52
N SER A 85 -9.01 10.69 18.34
CA SER A 85 -8.52 11.39 19.53
C SER A 85 -7.79 12.71 19.26
N TYR A 86 -7.39 12.95 18.00
CA TYR A 86 -6.76 14.21 17.60
C TYR A 86 -7.76 15.32 17.31
N GLU A 87 -9.06 15.01 17.25
CA GLU A 87 -10.15 15.95 16.93
C GLU A 87 -9.89 16.71 15.60
N ALA A 88 -9.48 15.95 14.58
CA ALA A 88 -9.20 16.50 13.27
C ALA A 88 -10.47 16.57 12.40
N GLU A 89 -10.56 17.61 11.57
CA GLU A 89 -11.59 17.79 10.56
C GLU A 89 -10.93 17.88 9.18
N ILE A 90 -11.48 17.18 8.20
CA ILE A 90 -11.03 17.24 6.80
C ILE A 90 -12.09 17.91 5.95
N THR A 91 -11.68 18.86 5.10
CA THR A 91 -12.59 19.52 4.16
C THR A 91 -12.98 18.58 3.00
N PRO A 92 -14.16 18.77 2.39
CA PRO A 92 -14.62 17.89 1.30
C PRO A 92 -13.67 17.89 0.08
N ASP A 93 -13.06 19.01 -0.24
CA ASP A 93 -12.09 19.17 -1.33
C ASP A 93 -10.75 18.47 -1.03
N ALA A 94 -10.26 18.57 0.21
CA ALA A 94 -9.08 17.82 0.66
C ALA A 94 -9.33 16.30 0.64
N LEU A 95 -10.52 15.86 1.07
CA LEU A 95 -10.92 14.45 1.02
C LEU A 95 -10.96 13.93 -0.42
N GLU A 96 -11.56 14.71 -1.31
CA GLU A 96 -11.65 14.39 -2.74
C GLU A 96 -10.26 14.29 -3.36
N PHE A 97 -9.39 15.24 -3.08
CA PHE A 97 -8.02 15.30 -3.56
C PHE A 97 -7.17 14.12 -3.09
N LEU A 98 -7.20 13.79 -1.79
CA LEU A 98 -6.46 12.66 -1.24
C LEU A 98 -6.93 11.33 -1.84
N ALA A 99 -8.24 11.18 -2.05
CA ALA A 99 -8.81 9.97 -2.63
C ALA A 99 -8.42 9.80 -4.11
N ASP A 100 -8.36 10.90 -4.88
CA ASP A 100 -7.91 10.91 -6.27
C ASP A 100 -6.44 10.50 -6.40
N ILE A 101 -5.57 11.16 -5.64
CA ILE A 101 -4.12 10.90 -5.72
C ILE A 101 -3.75 9.51 -5.20
N ALA A 102 -4.53 8.97 -4.27
CA ALA A 102 -4.29 7.61 -3.78
C ALA A 102 -4.45 6.54 -4.87
N GLY A 103 -5.26 6.80 -5.92
CA GLY A 103 -5.38 5.89 -7.06
C GLY A 103 -5.78 4.46 -6.70
N GLY A 104 -6.60 4.28 -5.64
CA GLY A 104 -7.02 2.97 -5.11
C GLY A 104 -6.06 2.37 -4.07
N ASP A 105 -4.94 3.01 -3.74
CA ASP A 105 -4.01 2.59 -2.69
C ASP A 105 -4.43 3.14 -1.32
N ALA A 106 -5.10 2.29 -0.52
CA ALA A 106 -5.53 2.64 0.84
C ALA A 106 -4.38 3.03 1.77
N ARG A 107 -3.23 2.35 1.66
CA ARG A 107 -2.05 2.64 2.49
C ARG A 107 -1.50 4.03 2.16
N ALA A 108 -1.49 4.37 0.88
CA ALA A 108 -1.11 5.68 0.41
C ALA A 108 -1.99 6.78 1.01
N ALA A 109 -3.30 6.60 0.95
CA ALA A 109 -4.28 7.56 1.48
C ALA A 109 -4.17 7.70 3.01
N LEU A 110 -4.10 6.58 3.73
CA LEU A 110 -4.02 6.58 5.19
C LEU A 110 -2.72 7.20 5.70
N ASN A 111 -1.59 6.92 5.08
CA ASN A 111 -0.31 7.55 5.44
C ASN A 111 -0.31 9.06 5.19
N ALA A 112 -0.98 9.52 4.13
CA ALA A 112 -1.07 10.94 3.83
C ALA A 112 -1.90 11.68 4.88
N ILE A 113 -3.08 11.16 5.24
CA ILE A 113 -3.94 11.79 6.26
C ILE A 113 -3.30 11.71 7.67
N GLU A 114 -2.64 10.60 8.02
CA GLU A 114 -1.90 10.47 9.27
C GLU A 114 -0.80 11.52 9.36
N LEU A 115 0.00 11.70 8.31
CA LEU A 115 1.03 12.73 8.26
C LEU A 115 0.42 14.12 8.43
N GLY A 116 -0.69 14.41 7.73
CA GLY A 116 -1.41 15.68 7.84
C GLY A 116 -1.82 15.99 9.28
N ILE A 117 -2.47 15.03 9.94
CA ILE A 117 -2.95 15.23 11.31
C ILE A 117 -1.79 15.38 12.31
N LEU A 118 -0.70 14.63 12.13
CA LEU A 118 0.44 14.69 13.04
C LEU A 118 1.35 15.92 12.87
N THR A 119 1.31 16.57 11.70
CA THR A 119 2.19 17.71 11.39
C THR A 119 1.49 19.05 11.35
N THR A 120 0.16 19.08 11.36
CA THR A 120 -0.62 20.32 11.35
C THR A 120 -0.86 20.80 12.80
N GLU A 121 -0.61 22.07 13.03
CA GLU A 121 -0.89 22.67 14.32
C GLU A 121 -2.40 22.81 14.56
N ARG A 122 -2.80 22.79 15.84
CA ARG A 122 -4.19 23.03 16.22
C ARG A 122 -4.57 24.49 15.97
N SER A 123 -5.72 24.68 15.40
CA SER A 123 -6.31 26.02 15.22
C SER A 123 -6.81 26.61 16.54
N SER A 124 -7.24 27.86 16.51
CA SER A 124 -7.75 28.59 17.68
C SER A 124 -8.98 27.96 18.34
N ASP A 125 -9.71 27.11 17.61
CA ASP A 125 -10.83 26.30 18.11
C ASP A 125 -10.41 24.99 18.77
N GLY A 126 -9.10 24.72 18.84
CA GLY A 126 -8.51 23.51 19.43
C GLY A 126 -8.48 22.31 18.50
N LYS A 127 -9.02 22.40 17.28
CA LYS A 127 -9.08 21.33 16.30
C LYS A 127 -7.95 21.42 15.27
N ILE A 128 -7.70 20.29 14.62
CA ILE A 128 -6.78 20.21 13.47
C ILE A 128 -7.61 20.26 12.20
N HIS A 129 -7.35 21.24 11.33
CA HIS A 129 -8.06 21.39 10.06
C HIS A 129 -7.16 20.93 8.90
N ILE A 130 -7.62 19.92 8.18
CA ILE A 130 -6.96 19.42 6.97
C ILE A 130 -7.73 19.97 5.76
N ASP A 131 -7.22 21.08 5.22
CA ASP A 131 -7.68 21.70 3.99
C ASP A 131 -6.89 21.18 2.78
N LEU A 132 -7.22 21.69 1.59
CA LEU A 132 -6.58 21.29 0.34
C LEU A 132 -5.08 21.58 0.31
N ASP A 133 -4.66 22.72 0.87
CA ASP A 133 -3.26 23.13 0.91
C ASP A 133 -2.46 22.19 1.81
N THR A 134 -2.97 21.92 3.01
CA THR A 134 -2.39 20.95 3.94
C THR A 134 -2.30 19.54 3.32
N ALA A 135 -3.37 19.09 2.66
CA ALA A 135 -3.41 17.80 1.98
C ALA A 135 -2.36 17.71 0.86
N SER A 136 -2.20 18.79 0.09
CA SER A 136 -1.19 18.87 -0.97
C SER A 136 0.24 18.82 -0.43
N GLU A 137 0.54 19.54 0.66
CA GLU A 137 1.84 19.47 1.33
C GLU A 137 2.15 18.07 1.86
N CYS A 138 1.17 17.35 2.40
CA CYS A 138 1.35 16.01 2.92
C CYS A 138 1.76 15.02 1.81
N ILE A 139 1.18 15.17 0.62
CA ILE A 139 1.55 14.35 -0.53
C ILE A 139 2.98 14.66 -0.98
N GLN A 140 3.37 15.93 -1.08
CA GLN A 140 4.73 16.33 -1.45
C GLN A 140 5.78 15.84 -0.44
N LYS A 141 5.54 16.01 0.85
CA LYS A 141 6.42 15.52 1.92
C LYS A 141 6.55 13.99 1.90
N ARG A 142 5.50 13.28 1.50
CA ARG A 142 5.52 11.82 1.32
C ARG A 142 6.41 11.40 0.16
N VAL A 143 6.30 12.05 -1.00
CA VAL A 143 7.14 11.77 -2.17
C VAL A 143 8.61 11.92 -1.79
N VAL A 144 8.99 13.00 -1.11
CA VAL A 144 10.37 13.23 -0.64
C VAL A 144 10.84 12.18 0.38
N ARG A 145 9.94 11.67 1.26
CA ARG A 145 10.29 10.61 2.22
C ARG A 145 10.47 9.24 1.55
N TYR A 146 9.65 8.94 0.56
CA TYR A 146 9.72 7.68 -0.19
C TYR A 146 10.97 7.63 -1.07
N ASP A 147 11.39 8.74 -1.63
CA ASP A 147 12.59 8.87 -2.46
C ASP A 147 13.90 8.64 -1.66
N LYS A 148 13.89 8.92 -0.35
CA LYS A 148 15.01 8.56 0.54
C LYS A 148 15.21 7.05 0.76
N SER A 149 14.21 6.21 0.47
CA SER A 149 14.30 4.75 0.56
C SER A 149 14.70 4.04 -0.74
N GLY A 150 14.91 4.76 -1.83
CA GLY A 150 15.82 4.32 -2.90
C GLY A 150 15.24 3.60 -4.12
N ASP A 151 13.98 3.20 -4.19
CA ASP A 151 13.49 2.44 -5.36
C ASP A 151 13.29 3.34 -6.59
N GLN A 152 12.70 4.52 -6.43
CA GLN A 152 12.52 5.46 -7.55
C GLN A 152 13.84 6.06 -8.03
N HIS A 153 14.81 6.26 -7.13
CA HIS A 153 16.13 6.73 -7.48
C HIS A 153 16.89 5.73 -8.37
N TYR A 154 16.82 4.42 -8.05
CA TYR A 154 17.41 3.38 -8.88
C TYR A 154 16.70 3.24 -10.23
N ASP A 155 15.38 3.38 -10.27
CA ASP A 155 14.61 3.35 -11.53
C ASP A 155 14.93 4.56 -12.40
N THR A 156 15.05 5.75 -11.83
CA THR A 156 15.44 6.99 -12.54
C THR A 156 16.87 6.87 -13.08
N ILE A 157 17.83 6.40 -12.29
CA ILE A 157 19.22 6.15 -12.74
C ILE A 157 19.24 5.10 -13.85
N SER A 158 18.48 4.02 -13.72
CA SER A 158 18.39 2.96 -14.75
C SER A 158 17.80 3.50 -16.04
N ALA A 159 16.74 4.30 -15.98
CA ALA A 159 16.14 4.96 -17.12
C ALA A 159 17.09 5.96 -17.79
N PHE A 160 17.82 6.77 -17.00
CA PHE A 160 18.85 7.68 -17.48
C PHE A 160 19.96 6.95 -18.23
N ILE A 161 20.51 5.86 -17.68
CA ILE A 161 21.53 5.05 -18.34
C ILE A 161 21.01 4.42 -19.63
N LYS A 162 19.75 3.95 -19.64
CA LYS A 162 19.13 3.38 -20.86
C LYS A 162 18.91 4.44 -21.93
N SER A 163 18.51 5.65 -21.59
CA SER A 163 18.36 6.76 -22.54
C SER A 163 19.69 7.17 -23.16
N MET A 164 20.77 7.23 -22.37
CA MET A 164 22.12 7.47 -22.90
C MET A 164 22.56 6.37 -23.87
N ARG A 165 22.33 5.10 -23.53
CA ARG A 165 22.65 3.96 -24.41
C ARG A 165 21.80 3.93 -25.69
N GLY A 166 20.55 4.41 -25.60
CA GLY A 166 19.64 4.56 -26.72
C GLY A 166 19.91 5.80 -27.59
N SER A 167 20.89 6.64 -27.21
CA SER A 167 21.20 7.92 -27.88
C SER A 167 19.96 8.84 -27.97
N ASP A 168 19.14 8.87 -26.92
CA ASP A 168 17.98 9.75 -26.79
C ASP A 168 18.33 10.92 -25.83
N PRO A 169 18.76 12.09 -26.37
CA PRO A 169 19.19 13.20 -25.54
C PRO A 169 18.04 13.84 -24.75
N ASP A 170 16.82 13.84 -25.29
CA ASP A 170 15.66 14.47 -24.65
C ASP A 170 15.21 13.64 -23.43
N ALA A 171 15.16 12.32 -23.56
CA ALA A 171 14.91 11.42 -22.43
C ALA A 171 16.03 11.49 -21.40
N ALA A 172 17.30 11.60 -21.80
CA ALA A 172 18.44 11.71 -20.87
C ALA A 172 18.34 12.98 -20.01
N ILE A 173 18.05 14.14 -20.62
CA ILE A 173 17.86 15.41 -19.91
C ILE A 173 16.67 15.29 -18.93
N TYR A 174 15.55 14.71 -19.36
CA TYR A 174 14.36 14.54 -18.53
C TYR A 174 14.63 13.72 -17.26
N TYR A 175 15.39 12.62 -17.38
CA TYR A 175 15.74 11.78 -16.22
C TYR A 175 16.88 12.33 -15.38
N LEU A 176 17.68 13.28 -15.89
CA LEU A 176 18.72 13.95 -15.15
C LEU A 176 18.17 15.02 -14.18
N GLU A 177 17.03 15.62 -14.53
CA GLU A 177 16.35 16.64 -13.72
C GLU A 177 15.45 16.07 -12.61
N ARG A 178 15.25 14.74 -12.57
CA ARG A 178 14.45 14.02 -11.60
C ARG A 178 15.29 13.29 -10.55
#